data_359d0a69e599b7b058bb379b9212de81
#
_entry.id   359d0a69e599b7b058bb379b9212de81
#
_cell.length_a   1.000
_cell.length_b   1.000
_cell.length_c   1.000
_cell.angle_alpha   90.00
_cell.angle_beta   90.00
_cell.angle_gamma   90.00
#
_symmetry.space_group_name_H-M   'P 1'
#
loop_
_entity.id
_entity.type
_entity.pdbx_description
1 polymer ?
#
loop_
_entity_poly.entity_id
_entity_poly.type
_entity_poly.pdbx_seq_one_letter_code
_entity_poly.pdbx_strand_id
1 'polypeptide(L)'
;MTEFKEAISTKLKQNIYRSGINLPELHEKLFISSSENQHGRDEVLAIFKSTLAEAKNTIKSRFQSGLLSGLEAAKLIAKIHDDIIVTLFDYTMKEIAETPNPGNTLRISLCAVGGYGRGEMAPESDVDLLFLTVNHKGQSSANVLTEYMLYMLWDL
;
A
#
# COMPACT_ATOMS: atom_id res chain seq x y z
N MET A 1 15.45 19.71 4.29
CA MET A 1 14.71 19.00 3.24
C MET A 1 15.52 17.86 2.61
N THR A 2 16.82 17.96 2.48
CA THR A 2 17.73 16.94 1.93
C THR A 2 17.89 15.74 2.87
N GLU A 3 18.10 15.94 4.17
CA GLU A 3 18.24 14.87 5.17
C GLU A 3 16.99 14.00 5.33
N PHE A 4 15.80 14.60 5.21
CA PHE A 4 14.53 13.85 5.26
C PHE A 4 14.36 12.94 4.04
N LYS A 5 14.76 13.40 2.84
CA LYS A 5 14.78 12.58 1.62
C LYS A 5 15.81 11.45 1.69
N GLU A 6 16.98 11.69 2.28
CA GLU A 6 18.00 10.65 2.48
C GLU A 6 17.58 9.61 3.52
N ALA A 7 16.96 10.02 4.62
CA ALA A 7 16.44 9.11 5.64
C ALA A 7 15.32 8.21 5.10
N ILE A 8 14.40 8.77 4.30
CA ILE A 8 13.37 7.99 3.59
C ILE A 8 14.02 7.05 2.58
N SER A 9 14.97 7.52 1.78
CA SER A 9 15.70 6.69 0.80
C SER A 9 16.45 5.53 1.46
N THR A 10 17.06 5.74 2.62
CA THR A 10 17.78 4.70 3.37
C THR A 10 16.81 3.68 3.98
N LYS A 11 15.70 4.13 4.57
CA LYS A 11 14.64 3.26 5.08
C LYS A 11 13.95 2.44 3.98
N LEU A 12 13.70 3.06 2.83
CA LEU A 12 13.15 2.38 1.66
C LEU A 12 14.12 1.32 1.12
N LYS A 13 15.42 1.63 0.99
CA LYS A 13 16.45 0.67 0.56
C LYS A 13 16.57 -0.54 1.49
N GLN A 14 16.42 -0.36 2.80
CA GLN A 14 16.43 -1.49 3.77
C GLN A 14 15.18 -2.37 3.66
N ASN A 15 14.03 -1.85 3.22
CA ASN A 15 12.80 -2.62 3.02
C ASN A 15 12.76 -3.41 1.69
N ILE A 16 13.48 -2.98 0.65
CA ILE A 16 13.55 -3.67 -0.66
C ILE A 16 13.91 -5.16 -0.52
N TYR A 17 14.75 -5.52 0.47
CA TYR A 17 15.21 -6.90 0.66
C TYR A 17 14.23 -7.79 1.45
N ARG A 18 13.15 -7.25 2.02
CA ARG A 18 12.24 -8.01 2.89
C ARG A 18 10.96 -8.46 2.19
N SER A 19 10.31 -7.60 1.41
CA SER A 19 9.04 -7.94 0.75
C SER A 19 9.16 -8.39 -0.71
N GLY A 20 10.25 -8.05 -1.39
CA GLY A 20 10.41 -8.26 -2.83
C GLY A 20 9.76 -7.16 -3.68
N ILE A 21 9.14 -6.14 -3.07
CA ILE A 21 8.63 -4.95 -3.78
C ILE A 21 9.72 -3.89 -3.83
N ASN A 22 9.95 -3.34 -5.01
CA ASN A 22 10.80 -2.16 -5.19
C ASN A 22 9.97 -0.90 -4.91
N LEU A 23 9.85 -0.52 -3.63
CA LEU A 23 9.07 0.65 -3.22
C LEU A 23 9.50 1.96 -3.90
N PRO A 24 10.81 2.28 -4.06
CA PRO A 24 11.21 3.46 -4.83
C PRO A 24 10.67 3.48 -6.26
N GLU A 25 10.70 2.37 -6.96
CA GLU A 25 10.18 2.26 -8.33
C GLU A 25 8.65 2.37 -8.35
N LEU A 26 7.97 1.75 -7.40
CA LEU A 26 6.52 1.87 -7.25
C LEU A 26 6.12 3.33 -6.99
N HIS A 27 6.81 4.02 -6.09
CA HIS A 27 6.61 5.44 -5.82
C HIS A 27 6.89 6.30 -7.06
N GLU A 28 7.96 6.01 -7.80
CA GLU A 28 8.29 6.72 -9.03
C GLU A 28 7.15 6.61 -10.05
N LYS A 29 6.66 5.39 -10.29
CA LYS A 29 5.54 5.14 -11.21
C LYS A 29 4.26 5.88 -10.80
N LEU A 30 3.95 5.93 -9.51
CA LEU A 30 2.70 6.51 -9.01
C LEU A 30 2.75 8.05 -8.82
N PHE A 31 3.87 8.60 -8.37
CA PHE A 31 3.92 9.98 -7.89
C PHE A 31 4.74 10.92 -8.77
N ILE A 32 5.70 10.42 -9.57
CA ILE A 32 6.57 11.25 -10.40
C ILE A 32 6.02 11.38 -11.82
N SER A 33 5.49 10.28 -12.37
CA SER A 33 4.85 10.30 -13.69
C SER A 33 3.57 11.13 -13.73
N SER A 34 2.94 11.39 -12.58
CA SER A 34 1.70 12.16 -12.47
C SER A 34 1.89 13.69 -12.47
N SER A 35 3.11 14.21 -12.60
CA SER A 35 3.32 15.67 -12.67
C SER A 35 2.83 16.32 -13.98
N GLU A 36 2.58 15.56 -15.03
CA GLU A 36 2.09 16.04 -16.32
C GLU A 36 0.74 15.46 -16.74
N ASN A 37 0.34 14.29 -16.20
CA ASN A 37 -0.98 13.69 -16.42
C ASN A 37 -1.41 12.94 -15.16
N GLN A 38 -2.57 13.28 -14.60
CA GLN A 38 -3.19 12.46 -13.55
C GLN A 38 -3.44 11.06 -14.10
N HIS A 39 -2.81 10.04 -13.49
CA HIS A 39 -3.10 8.65 -13.84
C HIS A 39 -4.59 8.36 -13.64
N GLY A 40 -5.23 7.80 -14.65
CA GLY A 40 -6.58 7.26 -14.46
C GLY A 40 -6.56 6.12 -13.44
N ARG A 41 -7.70 5.91 -12.75
CA ARG A 41 -7.86 4.82 -11.76
C ARG A 41 -7.37 3.47 -12.28
N ASP A 42 -7.71 3.13 -13.52
CA ASP A 42 -7.36 1.85 -14.13
C ASP A 42 -5.85 1.67 -14.32
N GLU A 43 -5.14 2.76 -14.60
CA GLU A 43 -3.69 2.75 -14.74
C GLU A 43 -3.01 2.55 -13.39
N VAL A 44 -3.46 3.26 -12.35
CA VAL A 44 -3.00 3.07 -10.97
C VAL A 44 -3.25 1.65 -10.50
N LEU A 45 -4.44 1.11 -10.76
CA LEU A 45 -4.79 -0.26 -10.42
C LEU A 45 -3.89 -1.28 -11.14
N ALA A 46 -3.59 -1.06 -12.44
CA ALA A 46 -2.70 -1.93 -13.20
C ALA A 46 -1.27 -1.95 -12.63
N ILE A 47 -0.76 -0.78 -12.18
CA ILE A 47 0.54 -0.68 -11.51
C ILE A 47 0.56 -1.52 -10.22
N PHE A 48 -0.44 -1.38 -9.37
CA PHE A 48 -0.53 -2.16 -8.13
C PHE A 48 -0.68 -3.66 -8.39
N LYS A 49 -1.55 -4.06 -9.34
CA LYS A 49 -1.74 -5.47 -9.73
C LYS A 49 -0.45 -6.12 -10.21
N SER A 50 0.27 -5.47 -11.12
CA SER A 50 1.54 -6.02 -11.63
C SER A 50 2.57 -6.15 -10.53
N THR A 51 2.72 -5.14 -9.68
CA THR A 51 3.67 -5.15 -8.56
C THR A 51 3.35 -6.26 -7.55
N LEU A 52 2.08 -6.42 -7.18
CA LEU A 52 1.64 -7.45 -6.25
C LEU A 52 1.84 -8.87 -6.83
N ALA A 53 1.49 -9.06 -8.11
CA ALA A 53 1.66 -10.34 -8.78
C ALA A 53 3.13 -10.76 -8.89
N GLU A 54 4.02 -9.86 -9.23
CA GLU A 54 5.47 -10.11 -9.29
C GLU A 54 6.03 -10.49 -7.92
N ALA A 55 5.64 -9.77 -6.86
CA ALA A 55 6.08 -10.07 -5.50
C ALA A 55 5.55 -11.43 -5.02
N LYS A 56 4.25 -11.73 -5.24
CA LYS A 56 3.66 -13.04 -4.92
C LYS A 56 4.36 -14.18 -5.67
N ASN A 57 4.66 -14.01 -6.95
CA ASN A 57 5.37 -15.02 -7.76
C ASN A 57 6.79 -15.24 -7.25
N THR A 58 7.49 -14.21 -6.82
CA THR A 58 8.82 -14.31 -6.24
C THR A 58 8.79 -15.13 -4.93
N ILE A 59 7.84 -14.87 -4.04
CA ILE A 59 7.67 -15.63 -2.79
C ILE A 59 7.33 -17.10 -3.12
N LYS A 60 6.41 -17.34 -4.03
CA LYS A 60 6.01 -18.68 -4.48
C LYS A 60 7.21 -19.48 -5.01
N SER A 61 8.02 -18.89 -5.88
CA SER A 61 9.22 -19.54 -6.43
C SER A 61 10.25 -19.89 -5.35
N ARG A 62 10.48 -18.98 -4.39
CA ARG A 62 11.39 -19.20 -3.28
C ARG A 62 10.88 -20.29 -2.32
N PHE A 63 9.58 -20.33 -2.08
CA PHE A 63 8.96 -21.38 -1.28
C PHE A 63 9.07 -22.75 -1.97
N GLN A 64 8.74 -22.82 -3.26
CA GLN A 64 8.82 -24.06 -4.04
C GLN A 64 10.24 -24.61 -4.19
N SER A 65 11.24 -23.75 -4.20
CA SER A 65 12.66 -24.14 -4.22
C SER A 65 13.22 -24.50 -2.84
N GLY A 66 12.41 -24.46 -1.79
CA GLY A 66 12.85 -24.77 -0.42
C GLY A 66 13.67 -23.68 0.27
N LEU A 67 13.74 -22.47 -0.33
CA LEU A 67 14.47 -21.32 0.25
C LEU A 67 13.66 -20.60 1.35
N LEU A 68 12.38 -20.89 1.48
CA LEU A 68 11.49 -20.34 2.49
C LEU A 68 10.70 -21.47 3.14
N SER A 69 10.55 -21.42 4.45
CA SER A 69 9.53 -22.18 5.18
C SER A 69 8.13 -21.59 4.92
N GLY A 70 7.09 -22.36 5.22
CA GLY A 70 5.71 -21.88 5.11
C GLY A 70 5.42 -20.63 5.95
N LEU A 71 5.99 -20.55 7.16
CA LEU A 71 5.83 -19.40 8.04
C LEU A 71 6.55 -18.14 7.50
N GLU A 72 7.76 -18.32 6.93
CA GLU A 72 8.47 -17.21 6.30
C GLU A 72 7.73 -16.70 5.06
N ALA A 73 7.17 -17.61 4.26
CA ALA A 73 6.32 -17.24 3.13
C ALA A 73 5.08 -16.46 3.59
N ALA A 74 4.38 -16.94 4.64
CA ALA A 74 3.21 -16.27 5.21
C ALA A 74 3.53 -14.84 5.71
N LYS A 75 4.66 -14.67 6.37
CA LYS A 75 5.13 -13.33 6.82
C LYS A 75 5.50 -12.41 5.66
N LEU A 76 6.12 -12.94 4.62
CA LEU A 76 6.43 -12.16 3.43
C LEU A 76 5.17 -11.75 2.66
N ILE A 77 4.15 -12.63 2.59
CA ILE A 77 2.86 -12.29 1.99
C ILE A 77 2.19 -11.14 2.76
N ALA A 78 2.15 -11.18 4.09
CA ALA A 78 1.65 -10.08 4.89
C ALA A 78 2.44 -8.78 4.61
N LYS A 79 3.76 -8.88 4.51
CA LYS A 79 4.63 -7.72 4.27
C LYS A 79 4.43 -7.08 2.90
N ILE A 80 4.21 -7.85 1.83
CA ILE A 80 3.89 -7.27 0.53
C ILE A 80 2.54 -6.55 0.53
N HIS A 81 1.55 -7.06 1.29
CA HIS A 81 0.27 -6.37 1.46
C HIS A 81 0.44 -5.08 2.26
N ASP A 82 1.28 -5.05 3.32
CA ASP A 82 1.64 -3.81 4.02
C ASP A 82 2.17 -2.76 3.05
N ASP A 83 3.14 -3.13 2.22
CA ASP A 83 3.81 -2.21 1.29
C ASP A 83 2.82 -1.65 0.24
N ILE A 84 1.95 -2.50 -0.30
CA ILE A 84 0.88 -2.11 -1.24
C ILE A 84 -0.14 -1.19 -0.57
N ILE A 85 -0.65 -1.57 0.60
CA ILE A 85 -1.73 -0.84 1.28
C ILE A 85 -1.25 0.52 1.79
N VAL A 86 -0.05 0.58 2.35
CA VAL A 86 0.54 1.86 2.78
C VAL A 86 0.78 2.78 1.59
N THR A 87 1.31 2.25 0.48
CA THR A 87 1.53 3.06 -0.72
C THR A 87 0.22 3.54 -1.34
N LEU A 88 -0.81 2.68 -1.37
CA LEU A 88 -2.16 3.06 -1.84
C LEU A 88 -2.79 4.12 -0.93
N PHE A 89 -2.62 4.00 0.39
CA PHE A 89 -3.10 4.99 1.35
C PHE A 89 -2.42 6.35 1.12
N ASP A 90 -1.09 6.37 0.98
CA ASP A 90 -0.33 7.60 0.75
C ASP A 90 -0.71 8.26 -0.60
N TYR A 91 -0.91 7.44 -1.64
CA TYR A 91 -1.40 7.90 -2.93
C TYR A 91 -2.79 8.54 -2.82
N THR A 92 -3.73 7.85 -2.17
CA THR A 92 -5.10 8.35 -1.99
C THR A 92 -5.14 9.62 -1.13
N MET A 93 -4.31 9.69 -0.11
CA MET A 93 -4.17 10.90 0.73
C MET A 93 -3.68 12.10 -0.07
N LYS A 94 -2.73 11.91 -1.00
CA LYS A 94 -2.25 12.97 -1.88
C LYS A 94 -3.36 13.47 -2.79
N GLU A 95 -4.07 12.56 -3.47
CA GLU A 95 -5.17 12.90 -4.40
C GLU A 95 -6.30 13.68 -3.68
N ILE A 96 -6.64 13.28 -2.44
CA ILE A 96 -7.66 13.99 -1.65
C ILE A 96 -7.16 15.33 -1.14
N ALA A 97 -5.88 15.46 -0.77
CA ALA A 97 -5.31 16.70 -0.28
C ALA A 97 -5.23 17.80 -1.36
N GLU A 98 -5.20 17.42 -2.63
CA GLU A 98 -5.22 18.34 -3.76
C GLU A 98 -6.64 18.90 -4.04
N THR A 99 -7.69 18.37 -3.39
CA THR A 99 -9.03 18.96 -3.45
C THR A 99 -9.11 20.22 -2.57
N PRO A 100 -9.61 21.34 -3.07
CA PRO A 100 -9.61 22.61 -2.34
C PRO A 100 -10.64 22.61 -1.20
N ASN A 101 -10.25 22.14 -0.03
CA ASN A 101 -11.01 22.35 1.20
C ASN A 101 -10.06 22.54 2.42
N PRO A 102 -9.48 23.71 2.63
CA PRO A 102 -8.40 23.96 3.59
C PRO A 102 -8.82 23.89 5.08
N GLY A 103 -10.05 23.49 5.38
CA GLY A 103 -10.57 23.44 6.75
C GLY A 103 -10.67 22.05 7.38
N ASN A 104 -10.42 20.99 6.65
CA ASN A 104 -10.59 19.62 7.14
C ASN A 104 -9.22 18.92 7.37
N THR A 105 -8.79 18.84 8.62
CA THR A 105 -7.72 17.91 9.01
C THR A 105 -8.32 16.50 8.98
N LEU A 106 -8.08 15.78 7.89
CA LEU A 106 -8.45 14.37 7.78
C LEU A 106 -7.66 13.58 8.84
N ARG A 107 -8.37 12.97 9.79
CA ARG A 107 -7.81 12.06 10.78
C ARG A 107 -8.39 10.68 10.56
N ILE A 108 -7.59 9.83 9.97
CA ILE A 108 -7.94 8.43 9.68
C ILE A 108 -6.74 7.55 10.01
N SER A 109 -7.02 6.39 10.58
CA SER A 109 -6.02 5.34 10.81
C SER A 109 -6.50 4.06 10.16
N LEU A 110 -5.57 3.37 9.51
CA LEU A 110 -5.81 2.09 8.89
C LEU A 110 -5.16 1.01 9.75
N CYS A 111 -5.94 0.03 10.17
CA CYS A 111 -5.49 -1.04 11.05
C CYS A 111 -5.67 -2.39 10.37
N ALA A 112 -4.60 -3.19 10.30
CA ALA A 112 -4.66 -4.59 9.94
C ALA A 112 -5.25 -5.39 11.10
N VAL A 113 -6.18 -6.31 10.81
CA VAL A 113 -6.80 -7.19 11.82
C VAL A 113 -6.76 -8.65 11.36
N GLY A 114 -7.30 -9.58 12.14
CA GLY A 114 -7.35 -11.00 11.79
C GLY A 114 -5.97 -11.64 11.58
N GLY A 115 -5.84 -12.49 10.59
CA GLY A 115 -4.59 -13.13 10.17
C GLY A 115 -3.57 -12.12 9.66
N TYR A 116 -4.04 -11.17 8.87
CA TYR A 116 -3.22 -10.07 8.36
C TYR A 116 -2.65 -9.22 9.51
N GLY A 117 -3.46 -8.86 10.52
CA GLY A 117 -2.98 -8.10 11.68
C GLY A 117 -1.94 -8.82 12.53
N ARG A 118 -1.85 -10.15 12.47
CA ARG A 118 -0.77 -10.93 13.09
C ARG A 118 0.49 -11.02 12.24
N GLY A 119 0.48 -10.47 11.02
CA GLY A 119 1.58 -10.55 10.07
C GLY A 119 1.77 -11.95 9.46
N GLU A 120 0.72 -12.74 9.38
CA GLU A 120 0.74 -14.11 8.86
C GLU A 120 -0.45 -14.31 7.92
N MET A 121 -0.17 -14.42 6.62
CA MET A 121 -1.18 -14.59 5.58
C MET A 121 -0.92 -15.82 4.72
N ALA A 122 -1.95 -16.63 4.50
CA ALA A 122 -1.92 -17.65 3.46
C ALA A 122 -1.96 -16.99 2.06
N PRO A 123 -1.48 -17.67 1.00
CA PRO A 123 -1.39 -17.08 -0.34
C PRO A 123 -2.70 -16.49 -0.88
N GLU A 124 -3.84 -17.07 -0.54
CA GLU A 124 -5.17 -16.67 -1.04
C GLU A 124 -6.08 -16.20 0.12
N SER A 125 -5.51 -15.77 1.24
CA SER A 125 -6.33 -15.26 2.35
C SER A 125 -6.75 -13.82 2.09
N ASP A 126 -7.93 -13.48 2.61
CA ASP A 126 -8.49 -12.12 2.58
C ASP A 126 -7.62 -11.16 3.38
N VAL A 127 -7.69 -9.89 3.01
CA VAL A 127 -7.05 -8.78 3.70
C VAL A 127 -8.07 -8.09 4.58
N ASP A 128 -7.99 -8.36 5.89
CA ASP A 128 -8.89 -7.74 6.87
C ASP A 128 -8.36 -6.38 7.31
N LEU A 129 -9.10 -5.30 7.00
CA LEU A 129 -8.76 -3.93 7.33
C LEU A 129 -9.87 -3.23 8.10
N LEU A 130 -9.46 -2.41 9.06
CA LEU A 130 -10.34 -1.55 9.83
C LEU A 130 -9.93 -0.08 9.63
N PHE A 131 -10.87 0.74 9.15
CA PHE A 131 -10.70 2.18 9.04
C PHE A 131 -11.25 2.87 10.29
N LEU A 132 -10.38 3.54 11.03
CA LEU A 132 -10.75 4.31 12.21
C LEU A 132 -10.75 5.79 11.88
N THR A 133 -11.88 6.44 12.06
CA THR A 133 -12.05 7.88 11.83
C THR A 133 -12.45 8.59 13.12
N VAL A 134 -11.97 9.81 13.32
CA VAL A 134 -12.44 10.66 14.40
C VAL A 134 -13.77 11.29 13.97
N ASN A 135 -14.82 10.99 14.75
CA ASN A 135 -16.16 11.55 14.50
C ASN A 135 -16.08 13.07 14.65
N HIS A 136 -16.27 13.83 13.56
CA HIS A 136 -16.72 15.22 13.45
C HIS A 136 -16.31 15.79 12.05
N LYS A 137 -16.18 17.02 11.84
CA LYS A 137 -16.06 17.83 10.60
C LYS A 137 -15.24 17.32 9.37
N GLY A 138 -14.60 16.16 9.45
CA GLY A 138 -13.83 15.52 8.37
C GLY A 138 -14.44 14.23 7.78
N GLN A 139 -15.67 13.87 8.18
CA GLN A 139 -16.27 12.59 7.81
C GLN A 139 -16.48 12.42 6.28
N SER A 140 -16.77 13.51 5.57
CA SER A 140 -16.94 13.45 4.10
C SER A 140 -15.65 13.04 3.39
N SER A 141 -14.51 13.63 3.76
CA SER A 141 -13.21 13.30 3.15
C SER A 141 -12.71 11.90 3.56
N ALA A 142 -13.00 11.48 4.82
CA ALA A 142 -12.70 10.13 5.26
C ALA A 142 -13.51 9.08 4.51
N ASN A 143 -14.79 9.35 4.22
CA ASN A 143 -15.63 8.45 3.42
C ASN A 143 -15.10 8.33 1.99
N VAL A 144 -14.75 9.46 1.35
CA VAL A 144 -14.19 9.47 0.00
C VAL A 144 -12.90 8.65 -0.07
N LEU A 145 -11.99 8.83 0.91
CA LEU A 145 -10.76 8.03 1.01
C LEU A 145 -11.08 6.54 1.18
N THR A 146 -11.95 6.22 2.11
CA THR A 146 -12.32 4.82 2.40
C THR A 146 -12.94 4.16 1.18
N GLU A 147 -13.88 4.82 0.52
CA GLU A 147 -14.51 4.33 -0.72
C GLU A 147 -13.49 4.09 -1.82
N TYR A 148 -12.61 5.06 -2.07
CA TYR A 148 -11.57 4.90 -3.09
C TYR A 148 -10.66 3.72 -2.79
N MET A 149 -10.18 3.61 -1.55
CA MET A 149 -9.32 2.48 -1.14
C MET A 149 -10.04 1.15 -1.25
N LEU A 150 -11.31 1.05 -0.82
CA LEU A 150 -12.07 -0.20 -0.91
C LEU A 150 -12.26 -0.63 -2.36
N TYR A 151 -12.61 0.29 -3.26
CA TYR A 151 -12.71 -0.02 -4.69
C TYR A 151 -11.40 -0.49 -5.30
N MET A 152 -10.28 0.11 -4.91
CA MET A 152 -8.96 -0.34 -5.38
C MET A 152 -8.60 -1.71 -4.83
N LEU A 153 -8.85 -1.95 -3.53
CA LEU A 153 -8.52 -3.21 -2.86
C LEU A 153 -9.39 -4.39 -3.32
N TRP A 154 -10.66 -4.15 -3.69
CA TRP A 154 -11.51 -5.22 -4.25
C TRP A 154 -11.10 -5.64 -5.66
N ASP A 155 -10.50 -4.73 -6.40
CA ASP A 155 -10.03 -5.00 -7.75
C ASP A 155 -8.58 -5.53 -7.78
N LEU A 156 -7.83 -5.53 -6.65
CA LEU A 156 -6.48 -6.07 -6.51
C LEU A 156 -6.47 -7.58 -6.26
#